data_1dc97033f63ca634d7185f04adfddca4
#
_entry.id   1dc97033f63ca634d7185f04adfddca4
#
_cell.length_a   1.000
_cell.length_b   1.000
_cell.length_c   1.000
_cell.angle_alpha   90.00
_cell.angle_beta   90.00
_cell.angle_gamma   90.00
#
_symmetry.space_group_name_H-M   'P 1'
#
loop_
_entity.id
_entity.type
_entity.pdbx_description
1 polymer ?
#
loop_
_entity_poly.entity_id
_entity_poly.type
_entity_poly.pdbx_seq_one_letter_code
_entity_poly.pdbx_strand_id
1 'polypeptide(L)'
;MLTIEDPFAEDSFDSFASITRRLGKETLIIGDDLYVTDVARMKKGIRMEATNSVLIKLNQIGTVSETEDAIDLAGKAGWDVVVSHRSGETDDPFIAHLATAVSSAFIKTGAPARGERVAKYNELMRIEEQLGRKAQYAGGRLIR
;
A
#
# COMPACT_ATOMS: atom_id res chain seq x y z
N MET A 1 -9.90 14.84 1.66
CA MET A 1 -9.07 13.81 2.39
C MET A 1 -8.60 12.83 1.34
N LEU A 2 -7.29 12.53 1.29
CA LEU A 2 -6.76 11.65 0.23
C LEU A 2 -6.94 10.17 0.56
N THR A 3 -6.73 9.77 1.81
CA THR A 3 -6.77 8.36 2.21
C THR A 3 -7.48 8.18 3.54
N ILE A 4 -8.12 7.03 3.72
CA ILE A 4 -8.67 6.52 4.98
C ILE A 4 -8.22 5.06 5.09
N GLU A 5 -7.52 4.71 6.16
CA GLU A 5 -7.06 3.35 6.42
C GLU A 5 -7.88 2.74 7.57
N ASP A 6 -8.36 1.53 7.35
CA ASP A 6 -9.11 0.70 8.32
C ASP A 6 -10.13 1.46 9.18
N PRO A 7 -11.13 2.11 8.58
CA PRO A 7 -12.13 2.87 9.36
C PRO A 7 -13.08 2.00 10.18
N PHE A 8 -13.05 0.66 9.99
CA PHE A 8 -13.92 -0.30 10.67
C PHE A 8 -13.12 -1.53 11.10
N ALA A 9 -13.77 -2.43 11.87
CA ALA A 9 -13.16 -3.70 12.28
C ALA A 9 -12.84 -4.60 11.06
N GLU A 10 -11.82 -5.46 11.23
CA GLU A 10 -11.18 -6.27 10.18
C GLU A 10 -12.10 -7.26 9.44
N ASP A 11 -13.30 -7.54 9.97
CA ASP A 11 -14.30 -8.41 9.31
C ASP A 11 -15.54 -7.65 8.81
N SER A 12 -15.60 -6.33 8.98
CA SER A 12 -16.74 -5.49 8.64
C SER A 12 -16.81 -5.11 7.16
N PHE A 13 -16.67 -6.07 6.25
CA PHE A 13 -16.63 -5.86 4.80
C PHE A 13 -17.80 -5.01 4.27
N ASP A 14 -19.02 -5.19 4.80
CA ASP A 14 -20.20 -4.40 4.39
C ASP A 14 -20.06 -2.92 4.75
N SER A 15 -19.45 -2.61 5.91
CA SER A 15 -19.19 -1.23 6.33
C SER A 15 -18.14 -0.57 5.43
N PHE A 16 -17.08 -1.31 5.08
CA PHE A 16 -16.09 -0.86 4.11
C PHE A 16 -16.73 -0.61 2.73
N ALA A 17 -17.56 -1.53 2.23
CA ALA A 17 -18.28 -1.35 0.97
C ALA A 17 -19.21 -0.12 0.99
N SER A 18 -19.84 0.16 2.12
CA SER A 18 -20.69 1.33 2.28
C SER A 18 -19.90 2.65 2.17
N ILE A 19 -18.76 2.76 2.85
CA ILE A 19 -17.93 3.97 2.79
C ILE A 19 -17.29 4.13 1.41
N THR A 20 -16.84 3.03 0.79
CA THR A 20 -16.23 3.04 -0.55
C THR A 20 -17.20 3.55 -1.62
N ARG A 21 -18.46 3.12 -1.58
CA ARG A 21 -19.51 3.66 -2.47
C ARG A 21 -19.72 5.17 -2.30
N ARG A 22 -19.55 5.69 -1.09
CA ARG A 22 -19.78 7.11 -0.78
C ARG A 22 -18.59 7.99 -1.10
N LEU A 23 -17.39 7.54 -0.78
CA LEU A 23 -16.19 8.38 -0.81
C LEU A 23 -15.12 7.90 -1.81
N GLY A 24 -15.20 6.66 -2.31
CA GLY A 24 -14.15 6.03 -3.08
C GLY A 24 -13.82 6.68 -4.44
N LYS A 25 -14.66 7.62 -4.91
CA LYS A 25 -14.36 8.41 -6.12
C LYS A 25 -13.28 9.48 -5.89
N GLU A 26 -13.14 9.95 -4.64
CA GLU A 26 -12.25 11.06 -4.29
C GLU A 26 -11.25 10.70 -3.18
N THR A 27 -11.43 9.53 -2.56
CA THR A 27 -10.64 9.09 -1.40
C THR A 27 -10.24 7.63 -1.57
N LEU A 28 -8.98 7.31 -1.31
CA LEU A 28 -8.53 5.93 -1.23
C LEU A 28 -8.98 5.33 0.11
N ILE A 29 -9.81 4.31 0.04
CA ILE A 29 -10.21 3.49 1.18
C ILE A 29 -9.28 2.30 1.22
N ILE A 30 -8.37 2.29 2.19
CA ILE A 30 -7.29 1.32 2.30
C ILE A 30 -7.69 0.23 3.29
N GLY A 31 -7.62 -1.04 2.88
CA GLY A 31 -7.72 -2.17 3.78
C GLY A 31 -6.34 -2.64 4.21
N ASP A 32 -6.05 -2.59 5.51
CA ASP A 32 -4.86 -3.16 6.16
C ASP A 32 -5.23 -4.47 6.86
N ASP A 33 -5.74 -4.42 8.08
CA ASP A 33 -6.13 -5.61 8.84
C ASP A 33 -7.34 -6.32 8.20
N LEU A 34 -8.15 -5.61 7.41
CA LEU A 34 -9.20 -6.20 6.58
C LEU A 34 -8.64 -7.30 5.65
N TYR A 35 -7.43 -7.15 5.13
CA TYR A 35 -6.85 -8.05 4.12
C TYR A 35 -5.62 -8.81 4.58
N VAL A 36 -4.82 -8.26 5.48
CA VAL A 36 -3.54 -8.82 5.97
C VAL A 36 -2.64 -9.36 4.85
N THR A 37 -2.63 -8.68 3.69
CA THR A 37 -1.91 -9.08 2.46
C THR A 37 -2.33 -10.47 1.94
N ASP A 38 -3.48 -11.00 2.35
CA ASP A 38 -3.98 -12.33 1.99
C ASP A 38 -4.88 -12.28 0.74
N VAL A 39 -4.50 -13.02 -0.30
CA VAL A 39 -5.19 -13.08 -1.59
C VAL A 39 -6.65 -13.55 -1.46
N ALA A 40 -6.97 -14.45 -0.52
CA ALA A 40 -8.33 -14.94 -0.37
C ALA A 40 -9.24 -13.86 0.25
N ARG A 41 -8.73 -13.12 1.26
CA ARG A 41 -9.45 -11.97 1.84
C ARG A 41 -9.59 -10.83 0.82
N MET A 42 -8.55 -10.56 0.03
CA MET A 42 -8.61 -9.55 -1.05
C MET A 42 -9.66 -9.92 -2.12
N LYS A 43 -9.72 -11.18 -2.57
CA LYS A 43 -10.76 -11.65 -3.50
C LYS A 43 -12.17 -11.45 -2.93
N LYS A 44 -12.36 -11.63 -1.63
CA LYS A 44 -13.63 -11.33 -0.96
C LYS A 44 -13.93 -9.84 -1.04
N GLY A 45 -12.97 -8.98 -0.69
CA GLY A 45 -13.11 -7.52 -0.74
C GLY A 45 -13.44 -7.00 -2.14
N ILE A 46 -12.77 -7.55 -3.17
CA ILE A 46 -13.03 -7.20 -4.58
C ILE A 46 -14.48 -7.53 -4.96
N ARG A 47 -14.96 -8.75 -4.65
CA ARG A 47 -16.36 -9.13 -4.95
C ARG A 47 -17.40 -8.26 -4.25
N MET A 48 -17.06 -7.74 -3.06
CA MET A 48 -17.95 -6.89 -2.26
C MET A 48 -17.77 -5.40 -2.54
N GLU A 49 -16.80 -5.02 -3.39
CA GLU A 49 -16.41 -3.62 -3.61
C GLU A 49 -16.09 -2.91 -2.29
N ALA A 50 -15.43 -3.65 -1.37
CA ALA A 50 -15.21 -3.20 -0.01
C ALA A 50 -14.23 -2.01 0.08
N THR A 51 -13.20 -2.00 -0.76
CA THR A 51 -12.19 -0.93 -0.82
C THR A 51 -11.80 -0.64 -2.25
N ASN A 52 -10.97 0.38 -2.46
CA ASN A 52 -10.32 0.68 -3.74
C ASN A 52 -8.78 0.71 -3.61
N SER A 53 -8.27 0.32 -2.45
CA SER A 53 -6.83 0.27 -2.18
C SER A 53 -6.51 -0.78 -1.11
N VAL A 54 -5.27 -1.26 -1.10
CA VAL A 54 -4.77 -2.26 -0.14
C VAL A 54 -3.43 -1.86 0.43
N LEU A 55 -3.24 -2.13 1.72
CA LEU A 55 -1.94 -2.04 2.38
C LEU A 55 -1.21 -3.39 2.26
N ILE A 56 0.03 -3.33 1.79
CA ILE A 56 0.88 -4.51 1.56
C ILE A 56 2.00 -4.54 2.60
N LYS A 57 2.08 -5.64 3.32
CA LYS A 57 3.14 -5.93 4.30
C LYS A 57 3.72 -7.31 4.01
N LEU A 58 4.96 -7.39 3.52
CA LEU A 58 5.59 -8.65 3.10
C LEU A 58 5.54 -9.74 4.19
N ASN A 59 5.76 -9.37 5.45
CA ASN A 59 5.82 -10.33 6.53
C ASN A 59 4.44 -10.81 7.05
N GLN A 60 3.33 -10.26 6.55
CA GLN A 60 1.99 -10.80 6.84
C GLN A 60 1.75 -12.07 6.03
N ILE A 61 2.21 -12.11 4.78
CA ILE A 61 2.10 -13.29 3.92
C ILE A 61 3.36 -14.17 3.96
N GLY A 62 4.55 -13.56 4.03
CA GLY A 62 5.79 -14.23 4.39
C GLY A 62 6.82 -14.40 3.27
N THR A 63 6.43 -14.37 1.99
CA THR A 63 7.34 -14.45 0.85
C THR A 63 7.14 -13.30 -0.13
N VAL A 64 8.19 -12.97 -0.89
CA VAL A 64 8.10 -11.95 -1.96
C VAL A 64 7.13 -12.39 -3.04
N SER A 65 7.16 -13.65 -3.46
CA SER A 65 6.28 -14.16 -4.52
C SER A 65 4.80 -14.07 -4.15
N GLU A 66 4.42 -14.46 -2.93
CA GLU A 66 3.04 -14.31 -2.47
C GLU A 66 2.63 -12.83 -2.32
N THR A 67 3.58 -11.97 -1.96
CA THR A 67 3.36 -10.51 -1.94
C THR A 67 3.10 -9.98 -3.34
N GLU A 68 3.87 -10.43 -4.33
CA GLU A 68 3.67 -10.09 -5.75
C GLU A 68 2.30 -10.57 -6.25
N ASP A 69 1.87 -11.78 -5.89
CA ASP A 69 0.53 -12.29 -6.21
C ASP A 69 -0.58 -11.38 -5.67
N ALA A 70 -0.42 -10.87 -4.44
CA ALA A 70 -1.37 -9.94 -3.83
C ALA A 70 -1.37 -8.58 -4.57
N ILE A 71 -0.20 -8.05 -4.93
CA ILE A 71 -0.05 -6.80 -5.68
C ILE A 71 -0.65 -6.94 -7.09
N ASP A 72 -0.37 -8.03 -7.77
CA ASP A 72 -0.92 -8.33 -9.10
C ASP A 72 -2.45 -8.43 -9.06
N LEU A 73 -3.00 -9.05 -8.02
CA LEU A 73 -4.44 -9.12 -7.82
C LEU A 73 -5.04 -7.72 -7.61
N ALA A 74 -4.40 -6.87 -6.81
CA ALA A 74 -4.82 -5.49 -6.61
C ALA A 74 -4.83 -4.71 -7.95
N GLY A 75 -3.74 -4.81 -8.72
CA GLY A 75 -3.62 -4.17 -10.02
C GLY A 75 -4.69 -4.62 -11.02
N LYS A 76 -4.99 -5.92 -11.09
CA LYS A 76 -6.08 -6.47 -11.91
C LYS A 76 -7.47 -5.98 -11.50
N ALA A 77 -7.65 -5.66 -10.23
CA ALA A 77 -8.90 -5.10 -9.70
C ALA A 77 -8.98 -3.56 -9.85
N GLY A 78 -7.93 -2.90 -10.34
CA GLY A 78 -7.85 -1.45 -10.42
C GLY A 78 -7.66 -0.77 -9.07
N TRP A 79 -7.16 -1.50 -8.08
CA TRP A 79 -6.85 -0.96 -6.75
C TRP A 79 -5.48 -0.31 -6.70
N ASP A 80 -5.37 0.75 -5.93
CA ASP A 80 -4.07 1.30 -5.55
C ASP A 80 -3.40 0.46 -4.46
N VAL A 81 -2.08 0.45 -4.48
CA VAL A 81 -1.24 -0.27 -3.51
C VAL A 81 -0.51 0.72 -2.62
N VAL A 82 -0.47 0.44 -1.33
CA VAL A 82 0.36 1.13 -0.33
C VAL A 82 1.33 0.13 0.27
N VAL A 83 2.61 0.27 0.01
CA VAL A 83 3.64 -0.58 0.61
C VAL A 83 3.97 -0.06 2.01
N SER A 84 3.98 -0.96 3.00
CA SER A 84 4.08 -0.56 4.41
C SER A 84 5.19 -1.26 5.16
N HIS A 85 5.78 -0.52 6.10
CA HIS A 85 6.61 -1.04 7.17
C HIS A 85 5.77 -1.72 8.26
N ARG A 86 6.46 -2.20 9.31
CA ARG A 86 5.85 -2.66 10.57
C ARG A 86 6.32 -1.78 11.74
N SER A 87 5.63 -1.88 12.90
CA SER A 87 6.08 -1.21 14.13
C SER A 87 7.45 -1.69 14.60
N GLY A 88 7.75 -2.99 14.50
CA GLY A 88 9.10 -3.54 14.67
C GLY A 88 9.82 -3.57 13.33
N GLU A 89 10.77 -2.64 13.10
CA GLU A 89 11.51 -2.48 11.87
C GLU A 89 13.01 -2.60 12.07
N THR A 90 13.73 -2.88 10.96
CA THR A 90 15.18 -2.88 10.86
C THR A 90 15.63 -1.84 9.83
N ASP A 91 16.94 -1.66 9.67
CA ASP A 91 17.50 -0.76 8.67
C ASP A 91 17.43 -1.31 7.23
N ASP A 92 16.88 -2.50 7.02
CA ASP A 92 16.68 -3.07 5.69
C ASP A 92 15.75 -2.19 4.86
N PRO A 93 16.19 -1.66 3.71
CA PRO A 93 15.41 -0.73 2.88
C PRO A 93 14.56 -1.43 1.81
N PHE A 94 14.40 -2.75 1.82
CA PHE A 94 13.76 -3.51 0.74
C PHE A 94 12.41 -2.95 0.32
N ILE A 95 11.58 -2.48 1.26
CA ILE A 95 10.26 -1.92 0.95
C ILE A 95 10.32 -0.65 0.09
N ALA A 96 11.43 0.10 0.09
CA ALA A 96 11.61 1.24 -0.79
C ALA A 96 11.77 0.80 -2.25
N HIS A 97 12.55 -0.28 -2.49
CA HIS A 97 12.69 -0.89 -3.80
C HIS A 97 11.36 -1.49 -4.27
N LEU A 98 10.67 -2.24 -3.41
CA LEU A 98 9.37 -2.82 -3.74
C LEU A 98 8.36 -1.73 -4.14
N ALA A 99 8.21 -0.69 -3.32
CA ALA A 99 7.28 0.40 -3.59
C ALA A 99 7.55 1.07 -4.95
N THR A 100 8.82 1.27 -5.28
CA THR A 100 9.22 1.87 -6.56
C THR A 100 8.96 0.90 -7.72
N ALA A 101 9.33 -0.38 -7.57
CA ALA A 101 9.19 -1.40 -8.62
C ALA A 101 7.73 -1.61 -9.02
N VAL A 102 6.81 -1.61 -8.06
CA VAL A 102 5.38 -1.83 -8.31
C VAL A 102 4.61 -0.53 -8.57
N SER A 103 5.31 0.60 -8.65
CA SER A 103 4.69 1.92 -8.82
C SER A 103 3.60 2.20 -7.77
N SER A 104 3.88 1.84 -6.51
CA SER A 104 2.97 2.02 -5.38
C SER A 104 2.51 3.47 -5.26
N ALA A 105 1.23 3.68 -4.99
CA ALA A 105 0.67 5.03 -4.82
C ALA A 105 1.30 5.75 -3.62
N PHE A 106 1.55 5.01 -2.54
CA PHE A 106 2.16 5.50 -1.32
C PHE A 106 3.11 4.48 -0.71
N ILE A 107 4.06 4.97 0.08
CA ILE A 107 4.81 4.17 1.04
C ILE A 107 4.49 4.65 2.46
N LYS A 108 4.13 3.73 3.35
CA LYS A 108 3.91 3.98 4.77
C LYS A 108 5.15 3.49 5.53
N THR A 109 6.02 4.41 5.94
CA THR A 109 7.31 4.04 6.53
C THR A 109 7.70 4.87 7.77
N GLY A 110 6.72 5.48 8.42
CA GLY A 110 6.89 6.25 9.65
C GLY A 110 7.41 7.67 9.40
N ALA A 111 7.71 8.38 10.47
CA ALA A 111 8.29 9.72 10.38
C ALA A 111 9.76 9.67 9.91
N PRO A 112 10.32 10.76 9.35
CA PRO A 112 11.73 10.84 8.98
C PRO A 112 12.62 11.02 10.24
N ALA A 113 12.46 10.10 11.18
CA ALA A 113 13.17 10.02 12.45
C ALA A 113 13.38 8.55 12.81
N ARG A 114 14.43 8.23 13.53
CA ARG A 114 14.91 6.88 13.87
C ARG A 114 15.53 6.18 12.65
N GLY A 115 16.65 5.49 12.85
CA GLY A 115 17.49 4.90 11.79
C GLY A 115 16.71 3.96 10.87
N GLU A 116 15.93 3.05 11.46
CA GLU A 116 15.13 2.07 10.76
C GLU A 116 14.03 2.67 9.85
N ARG A 117 13.63 3.93 10.08
CA ARG A 117 12.68 4.68 9.23
C ARG A 117 13.42 5.49 8.16
N VAL A 118 14.45 6.22 8.61
CA VAL A 118 15.28 7.08 7.76
C VAL A 118 15.98 6.27 6.66
N ALA A 119 16.35 5.01 6.93
CA ALA A 119 16.92 4.11 5.93
C ALA A 119 16.06 4.01 4.65
N LYS A 120 14.73 3.90 4.79
CA LYS A 120 13.81 3.82 3.65
C LYS A 120 13.74 5.14 2.87
N TYR A 121 13.69 6.26 3.55
CA TYR A 121 13.71 7.59 2.91
C TYR A 121 15.01 7.83 2.15
N ASN A 122 16.15 7.51 2.77
CA ASN A 122 17.46 7.63 2.13
C ASN A 122 17.55 6.71 0.90
N GLU A 123 16.96 5.51 0.98
CA GLU A 123 16.98 4.59 -0.15
C GLU A 123 16.10 5.08 -1.31
N LEU A 124 14.94 5.66 -1.05
CA LEU A 124 14.14 6.30 -2.10
C LEU A 124 14.91 7.39 -2.83
N MET A 125 15.71 8.22 -2.10
CA MET A 125 16.55 9.22 -2.72
C MET A 125 17.66 8.60 -3.60
N ARG A 126 18.29 7.49 -3.15
CA ARG A 126 19.28 6.76 -3.96
C ARG A 126 18.68 6.15 -5.22
N ILE A 127 17.45 5.59 -5.12
CA ILE A 127 16.71 5.06 -6.27
C ILE A 127 16.41 6.19 -7.26
N GLU A 128 15.95 7.34 -6.79
CA GLU A 128 15.72 8.53 -7.63
C GLU A 128 16.99 8.97 -8.36
N GLU A 129 18.12 9.03 -7.66
CA GLU A 129 19.44 9.36 -8.24
C GLU A 129 19.84 8.35 -9.33
N GLN A 130 19.67 7.06 -9.09
CA GLN A 130 19.96 5.99 -10.05
C GLN A 130 19.06 6.05 -11.30
N LEU A 131 17.78 6.36 -11.13
CA LEU A 131 16.82 6.51 -12.22
C LEU A 131 17.07 7.80 -13.03
N GLY A 132 17.61 8.83 -12.40
CA GLY A 132 17.86 10.12 -13.01
C GLY A 132 16.64 10.68 -13.71
N ARG A 133 16.74 11.00 -15.00
CA ARG A 133 15.63 11.58 -15.78
C ARG A 133 14.42 10.64 -15.98
N LYS A 134 14.54 9.35 -15.64
CA LYS A 134 13.42 8.40 -15.69
C LYS A 134 12.60 8.40 -14.42
N ALA A 135 13.10 9.00 -13.34
CA ALA A 135 12.36 9.11 -12.09
C ALA A 135 11.08 9.93 -12.30
N GLN A 136 9.97 9.43 -11.78
CA GLN A 136 8.67 10.11 -11.81
C GLN A 136 8.07 10.14 -10.41
N TYR A 137 7.69 11.32 -9.94
CA TYR A 137 6.99 11.47 -8.68
C TYR A 137 5.51 11.13 -8.84
N ALA A 138 5.07 10.05 -8.21
CA ALA A 138 3.68 9.56 -8.32
C ALA A 138 2.65 10.49 -7.65
N GLY A 139 3.05 11.27 -6.64
CA GLY A 139 2.15 12.11 -5.85
C GLY A 139 1.36 13.13 -6.67
N GLY A 140 1.89 13.61 -7.79
CA GLY A 140 1.18 14.52 -8.70
C GLY A 140 -0.07 13.93 -9.37
N ARG A 141 -0.21 12.60 -9.38
CA ARG A 141 -1.40 11.92 -9.93
C ARG A 141 -2.55 11.83 -8.92
N LEU A 142 -2.23 11.95 -7.64
CA LEU A 142 -3.14 11.73 -6.51
C LEU A 142 -3.71 13.05 -5.96
N ILE A 143 -3.03 14.15 -6.21
CA ILE A 143 -3.48 15.50 -5.84
C ILE A 143 -4.18 16.07 -7.08
N ARG A 144 -5.48 15.84 -7.15
CA ARG A 144 -6.36 16.46 -8.16
C ARG A 144 -7.05 17.67 -7.59
#